data_897a996f6a4139fe69139025de4bd419
#
_entry.id   897a996f6a4139fe69139025de4bd419
#
_cell.length_a   1.000
_cell.length_b   1.000
_cell.length_c   1.000
_cell.angle_alpha   90.00
_cell.angle_beta   90.00
_cell.angle_gamma   90.00
#
_symmetry.space_group_name_H-M   'P 1'
#
loop_
_entity.id
_entity.type
_entity.pdbx_description
1 polymer ?
#
loop_
_entity_poly.entity_id
_entity_poly.type
_entity_poly.pdbx_seq_one_letter_code
_entity_poly.pdbx_strand_id
1 'polypeptide(L)'
;MRTFRLFFIGLIFIMDMSLSSSDQCQQETVRLRAQLKTLEVQVMKQQQELIQTLSSQRTEQLALYQDTFHDLGDHQYRDCAQIFNAGNKGSGFYTIRPMTSPSLVRVYCDMTEGGGWTVIQRRSDGSQSFNKPWSDYQRGFGDLQSASGEFWLGNDNLYYLTSQGDYNLRINLADFEGVQRYAVYKNFKVADEKEFYQLQFGEFSGDSGDSLSGSYHPEVQWWASHQGMKFSTYDKDNDRYERNCAQEDKGGWWFNRCHSANLNGYYYHGAYSAVTDNGVVWYTWHGWWYSLKSVVMKIRPAAFEPNVV
;
A
#
# COMPACT_ATOMS: atom_id res chain seq x y z
N MET A 1 31.09 -19.13 -82.37
CA MET A 1 30.26 -17.92 -82.25
C MET A 1 28.84 -18.15 -81.71
N ARG A 2 28.28 -19.33 -81.67
CA ARG A 2 26.92 -19.61 -81.13
C ARG A 2 26.86 -19.73 -79.56
N THR A 3 27.89 -20.18 -78.89
CA THR A 3 27.95 -20.31 -77.46
C THR A 3 28.06 -19.02 -76.66
N PHE A 4 28.68 -17.95 -77.23
CA PHE A 4 28.78 -16.65 -76.56
C PHE A 4 27.46 -15.86 -76.55
N ARG A 5 26.57 -16.09 -77.53
CA ARG A 5 25.25 -15.39 -77.58
C ARG A 5 24.28 -15.95 -76.56
N LEU A 6 24.32 -17.22 -76.21
CA LEU A 6 23.46 -17.84 -75.24
C LEU A 6 23.84 -17.43 -73.78
N PHE A 7 25.14 -17.23 -73.51
CA PHE A 7 25.61 -16.72 -72.21
C PHE A 7 25.20 -15.26 -71.94
N PHE A 8 25.21 -14.40 -72.96
CA PHE A 8 24.79 -13.01 -72.80
C PHE A 8 23.27 -12.86 -72.62
N ILE A 9 22.46 -13.68 -73.30
CA ILE A 9 21.00 -13.68 -73.13
C ILE A 9 20.61 -14.19 -71.75
N GLY A 10 21.29 -15.22 -71.21
CA GLY A 10 21.08 -15.77 -69.86
C GLY A 10 21.44 -14.73 -68.78
N LEU A 11 22.53 -13.98 -68.97
CA LEU A 11 22.93 -12.92 -68.01
C LEU A 11 21.95 -11.75 -68.01
N ILE A 12 21.42 -11.35 -69.15
CA ILE A 12 20.40 -10.26 -69.24
C ILE A 12 19.09 -10.71 -68.59
N PHE A 13 18.64 -11.98 -68.78
CA PHE A 13 17.45 -12.49 -68.12
C PHE A 13 17.60 -12.61 -66.58
N ILE A 14 18.79 -12.97 -66.08
CA ILE A 14 19.08 -13.03 -64.65
C ILE A 14 19.13 -11.61 -64.05
N MET A 15 19.70 -10.61 -64.79
CA MET A 15 19.69 -9.21 -64.36
C MET A 15 18.28 -8.63 -64.35
N ASP A 16 17.44 -8.89 -65.37
CA ASP A 16 16.04 -8.44 -65.38
C ASP A 16 15.20 -9.08 -64.28
N MET A 17 15.39 -10.35 -63.97
CA MET A 17 14.73 -11.01 -62.85
C MET A 17 15.17 -10.49 -61.50
N SER A 18 16.44 -10.13 -61.32
CA SER A 18 16.96 -9.52 -60.08
C SER A 18 16.51 -8.10 -59.89
N LEU A 19 16.40 -7.29 -60.95
CA LEU A 19 15.88 -5.93 -60.96
C LEU A 19 14.35 -5.91 -60.63
N SER A 20 13.57 -6.82 -61.26
CA SER A 20 12.13 -6.94 -60.97
C SER A 20 11.84 -7.40 -59.52
N SER A 21 12.65 -8.27 -58.95
CA SER A 21 12.59 -8.71 -57.56
C SER A 21 12.94 -7.57 -56.58
N SER A 22 13.90 -6.72 -56.92
CA SER A 22 14.28 -5.54 -56.13
C SER A 22 13.17 -4.49 -56.09
N ASP A 23 12.56 -4.21 -57.25
CA ASP A 23 11.46 -3.22 -57.35
C ASP A 23 10.20 -3.71 -56.62
N GLN A 24 9.90 -5.00 -56.70
CA GLN A 24 8.78 -5.60 -55.98
C GLN A 24 8.97 -5.56 -54.46
N CYS A 25 10.17 -5.83 -53.97
CA CYS A 25 10.52 -5.72 -52.54
C CYS A 25 10.47 -4.25 -52.05
N GLN A 26 10.91 -3.28 -52.87
CA GLN A 26 10.78 -1.86 -52.55
C GLN A 26 9.31 -1.41 -52.48
N GLN A 27 8.48 -1.81 -53.43
CA GLN A 27 7.04 -1.49 -53.42
C GLN A 27 6.33 -2.08 -52.21
N GLU A 28 6.66 -3.31 -51.81
CA GLU A 28 6.10 -3.98 -50.63
C GLU A 28 6.53 -3.28 -49.33
N THR A 29 7.79 -2.84 -49.26
CA THR A 29 8.31 -2.05 -48.14
C THR A 29 7.60 -0.72 -47.99
N VAL A 30 7.34 -0.01 -49.08
CA VAL A 30 6.58 1.27 -49.08
C VAL A 30 5.14 1.03 -48.62
N ARG A 31 4.50 -0.05 -49.12
CA ARG A 31 3.13 -0.43 -48.71
C ARG A 31 3.05 -0.75 -47.23
N LEU A 32 3.97 -1.54 -46.68
CA LEU A 32 4.04 -1.89 -45.28
C LEU A 32 4.27 -0.67 -44.36
N ARG A 33 5.14 0.27 -44.81
CA ARG A 33 5.34 1.53 -44.08
C ARG A 33 4.09 2.39 -44.04
N ALA A 34 3.33 2.45 -45.15
CA ALA A 34 2.06 3.15 -45.17
C ALA A 34 1.01 2.52 -44.26
N GLN A 35 0.93 1.18 -44.23
CA GLN A 35 0.03 0.46 -43.32
C GLN A 35 0.43 0.66 -41.87
N LEU A 36 1.72 0.60 -41.52
CA LEU A 36 2.23 0.88 -40.20
C LEU A 36 1.83 2.26 -39.71
N LYS A 37 2.03 3.27 -40.55
CA LYS A 37 1.65 4.65 -40.23
C LYS A 37 0.16 4.83 -40.02
N THR A 38 -0.66 4.11 -40.76
CA THR A 38 -2.13 4.10 -40.56
C THR A 38 -2.52 3.45 -39.22
N LEU A 39 -1.87 2.35 -38.87
CA LEU A 39 -2.07 1.68 -37.59
C LEU A 39 -1.62 2.55 -36.42
N GLU A 40 -0.49 3.22 -36.51
CA GLU A 40 -0.01 4.16 -35.49
C GLU A 40 -1.04 5.28 -35.23
N VAL A 41 -1.59 5.87 -36.29
CA VAL A 41 -2.64 6.90 -36.17
C VAL A 41 -3.92 6.34 -35.53
N GLN A 42 -4.31 5.12 -35.88
CA GLN A 42 -5.48 4.47 -35.27
C GLN A 42 -5.27 4.18 -33.76
N VAL A 43 -4.10 3.68 -33.39
CA VAL A 43 -3.74 3.42 -31.99
C VAL A 43 -3.73 4.72 -31.18
N MET A 44 -3.12 5.77 -31.71
CA MET A 44 -3.12 7.08 -31.03
C MET A 44 -4.54 7.64 -30.87
N LYS A 45 -5.40 7.49 -31.86
CA LYS A 45 -6.81 7.91 -31.77
C LYS A 45 -7.56 7.13 -30.70
N GLN A 46 -7.42 5.81 -30.64
CA GLN A 46 -8.03 4.96 -29.62
C GLN A 46 -7.52 5.27 -28.20
N GLN A 47 -6.24 5.55 -28.04
CA GLN A 47 -5.67 5.98 -26.76
C GLN A 47 -6.28 7.31 -26.30
N GLN A 48 -6.46 8.25 -27.21
CA GLN A 48 -7.03 9.56 -26.91
C GLN A 48 -8.53 9.47 -26.53
N GLU A 49 -9.29 8.62 -27.23
CA GLU A 49 -10.69 8.32 -26.89
C GLU A 49 -10.82 7.63 -25.52
N LEU A 50 -9.90 6.70 -25.19
CA LEU A 50 -9.86 6.04 -23.90
C LEU A 50 -9.55 7.02 -22.77
N ILE A 51 -8.55 7.90 -22.94
CA ILE A 51 -8.21 8.94 -21.96
C ILE A 51 -9.39 9.89 -21.74
N GLN A 52 -10.10 10.25 -22.79
CA GLN A 52 -11.27 11.12 -22.71
C GLN A 52 -12.43 10.45 -21.97
N THR A 53 -12.67 9.17 -22.21
CA THR A 53 -13.68 8.37 -21.52
C THR A 53 -13.36 8.20 -20.04
N LEU A 54 -12.11 7.89 -19.71
CA LEU A 54 -11.65 7.77 -18.32
C LEU A 54 -11.74 9.10 -17.57
N SER A 55 -11.42 10.22 -18.24
CA SER A 55 -11.51 11.55 -17.62
C SER A 55 -12.96 11.97 -17.36
N SER A 56 -13.90 11.66 -18.28
CA SER A 56 -15.33 11.93 -18.07
C SER A 56 -15.94 11.06 -16.98
N GLN A 57 -15.60 9.77 -16.93
CA GLN A 57 -16.04 8.87 -15.85
C GLN A 57 -15.52 9.32 -14.49
N ARG A 58 -14.26 9.79 -14.42
CA ARG A 58 -13.69 10.34 -13.20
C ARG A 58 -14.39 11.61 -12.75
N THR A 59 -14.76 12.47 -13.68
CA THR A 59 -15.48 13.72 -13.39
C THR A 59 -16.92 13.42 -12.90
N GLU A 60 -17.56 12.44 -13.50
CA GLU A 60 -18.92 12.01 -13.12
C GLU A 60 -18.91 11.31 -11.73
N GLN A 61 -17.89 10.47 -11.45
CA GLN A 61 -17.68 9.92 -10.11
C GLN A 61 -17.39 11.00 -9.06
N LEU A 62 -16.61 12.02 -9.41
CA LEU A 62 -16.33 13.15 -8.51
C LEU A 62 -17.58 14.00 -8.27
N ALA A 63 -18.44 14.19 -9.26
CA ALA A 63 -19.70 14.90 -9.11
C ALA A 63 -20.70 14.13 -8.23
N LEU A 64 -20.86 12.82 -8.45
CA LEU A 64 -21.65 11.93 -7.58
C LEU A 64 -21.07 11.89 -6.15
N TYR A 65 -19.77 11.96 -6.01
CA TYR A 65 -19.09 12.04 -4.72
C TYR A 65 -19.36 13.38 -4.01
N GLN A 66 -19.40 14.49 -4.75
CA GLN A 66 -19.71 15.82 -4.22
C GLN A 66 -21.19 15.97 -3.83
N ASP A 67 -22.12 15.42 -4.59
CA ASP A 67 -23.56 15.47 -4.28
C ASP A 67 -23.92 14.66 -3.03
N THR A 68 -23.24 13.53 -2.77
CA THR A 68 -23.38 12.79 -1.51
C THR A 68 -22.87 13.56 -0.29
N PHE A 69 -21.98 14.56 -0.47
CA PHE A 69 -21.46 15.40 0.61
C PHE A 69 -22.29 16.63 0.93
N HIS A 70 -23.16 17.07 0.02
CA HIS A 70 -24.05 18.21 0.28
C HIS A 70 -25.16 17.90 1.29
N ASP A 71 -25.46 16.62 1.52
CA ASP A 71 -26.51 16.18 2.45
C ASP A 71 -26.01 15.86 3.87
N LEU A 72 -24.68 15.84 4.08
CA LEU A 72 -24.07 15.74 5.39
C LEU A 72 -23.67 17.16 5.84
N GLY A 73 -24.56 17.82 6.58
CA GLY A 73 -24.34 19.15 7.12
C GLY A 73 -22.91 19.33 7.68
N ASP A 74 -22.44 20.56 7.77
CA ASP A 74 -21.11 21.12 8.06
C ASP A 74 -20.29 20.49 9.24
N HIS A 75 -20.54 19.23 9.59
CA HIS A 75 -19.86 18.46 10.63
C HIS A 75 -18.74 17.62 10.03
N GLN A 76 -17.57 18.25 9.84
CA GLN A 76 -16.36 17.53 9.47
C GLN A 76 -15.81 16.80 10.69
N TYR A 77 -16.09 15.51 10.78
CA TYR A 77 -15.53 14.65 11.84
C TYR A 77 -14.02 14.50 11.70
N ARG A 78 -13.30 14.57 12.83
CA ARG A 78 -11.83 14.47 12.85
C ARG A 78 -11.31 13.01 12.84
N ASP A 79 -12.17 12.07 13.29
CA ASP A 79 -11.87 10.66 13.40
C ASP A 79 -13.15 9.82 13.53
N CYS A 80 -13.00 8.49 13.55
CA CYS A 80 -14.11 7.58 13.71
C CYS A 80 -14.80 7.65 15.11
N ALA A 81 -14.10 8.14 16.12
CA ALA A 81 -14.67 8.29 17.46
C ALA A 81 -15.75 9.38 17.47
N GLN A 82 -15.52 10.49 16.77
CA GLN A 82 -16.53 11.53 16.60
C GLN A 82 -17.73 11.05 15.79
N ILE A 83 -17.50 10.26 14.73
CA ILE A 83 -18.56 9.63 13.91
C ILE A 83 -19.43 8.71 14.79
N PHE A 84 -18.79 7.89 15.62
CA PHE A 84 -19.49 7.01 16.55
C PHE A 84 -20.33 7.80 17.56
N ASN A 85 -19.77 8.86 18.16
CA ASN A 85 -20.46 9.70 19.13
C ASN A 85 -21.57 10.55 18.51
N ALA A 86 -21.52 10.79 17.19
CA ALA A 86 -22.61 11.40 16.44
C ALA A 86 -23.77 10.45 16.11
N GLY A 87 -23.72 9.20 16.60
CA GLY A 87 -24.80 8.21 16.43
C GLY A 87 -24.56 7.19 15.32
N ASN A 88 -23.50 7.30 14.53
CA ASN A 88 -23.19 6.33 13.48
C ASN A 88 -22.51 5.08 14.06
N LYS A 89 -23.27 4.03 14.31
CA LYS A 89 -22.82 2.80 14.99
C LYS A 89 -22.45 1.67 14.01
N GLY A 90 -22.59 1.85 12.69
CA GLY A 90 -22.24 0.85 11.68
C GLY A 90 -20.77 0.91 11.29
N SER A 91 -20.06 -0.23 11.27
CA SER A 91 -18.72 -0.31 10.67
C SER A 91 -18.78 -0.10 9.17
N GLY A 92 -17.85 0.67 8.61
CA GLY A 92 -17.85 0.98 7.18
C GLY A 92 -16.88 2.10 6.81
N PHE A 93 -16.96 2.53 5.56
CA PHE A 93 -16.14 3.62 5.06
C PHE A 93 -16.81 4.96 5.32
N TYR A 94 -16.02 5.87 5.86
CA TYR A 94 -16.39 7.24 6.16
C TYR A 94 -15.33 8.20 5.65
N THR A 95 -15.67 9.47 5.58
CA THR A 95 -14.73 10.52 5.29
C THR A 95 -14.53 11.37 6.53
N ILE A 96 -13.28 11.61 6.88
CA ILE A 96 -12.89 12.42 8.03
C ILE A 96 -11.98 13.58 7.59
N ARG A 97 -11.84 14.57 8.44
CA ARG A 97 -10.86 15.64 8.28
C ARG A 97 -10.11 15.87 9.60
N PRO A 98 -8.95 15.23 9.78
CA PRO A 98 -8.08 15.53 10.91
C PRO A 98 -7.71 17.03 10.95
N MET A 99 -7.53 17.59 12.16
CA MET A 99 -7.40 19.06 12.36
C MET A 99 -6.36 19.74 11.46
N THR A 100 -5.23 19.08 11.24
CA THR A 100 -4.10 19.64 10.47
C THR A 100 -3.99 19.06 9.06
N SER A 101 -4.92 18.17 8.67
CA SER A 101 -4.90 17.57 7.33
C SER A 101 -5.31 18.60 6.28
N PRO A 102 -4.53 18.73 5.19
CA PRO A 102 -4.88 19.64 4.09
C PRO A 102 -6.10 19.15 3.29
N SER A 103 -6.47 17.88 3.41
CA SER A 103 -7.53 17.25 2.62
C SER A 103 -8.41 16.30 3.46
N LEU A 104 -9.53 15.94 2.87
CA LEU A 104 -10.39 14.87 3.39
C LEU A 104 -9.69 13.51 3.25
N VAL A 105 -9.88 12.65 4.25
CA VAL A 105 -9.28 11.32 4.31
C VAL A 105 -10.40 10.28 4.36
N ARG A 106 -10.41 9.36 3.40
CA ARG A 106 -11.28 8.19 3.44
C ARG A 106 -10.70 7.15 4.38
N VAL A 107 -11.49 6.68 5.34
CA VAL A 107 -11.08 5.71 6.35
C VAL A 107 -12.11 4.61 6.52
N TYR A 108 -11.70 3.45 7.00
CA TYR A 108 -12.61 2.45 7.53
C TYR A 108 -12.78 2.64 9.02
N CYS A 109 -14.00 2.88 9.46
CA CYS A 109 -14.34 2.94 10.88
C CYS A 109 -14.82 1.56 11.35
N ASP A 110 -14.13 1.01 12.34
CA ASP A 110 -14.56 -0.17 13.04
C ASP A 110 -15.36 0.26 14.27
N MET A 111 -16.65 -0.04 14.25
CA MET A 111 -17.60 0.33 15.30
C MET A 111 -17.86 -0.82 16.28
N THR A 112 -17.08 -1.90 16.18
CA THR A 112 -17.05 -2.99 17.15
C THR A 112 -16.11 -2.68 18.32
N GLU A 113 -16.03 -3.55 19.33
CA GLU A 113 -15.12 -3.43 20.48
C GLU A 113 -15.18 -2.05 21.16
N GLY A 114 -16.40 -1.58 21.43
CA GLY A 114 -16.67 -0.26 22.03
C GLY A 114 -16.75 0.88 21.01
N GLY A 115 -16.51 0.61 19.73
CA GLY A 115 -16.69 1.53 18.61
C GLY A 115 -15.66 2.64 18.46
N GLY A 116 -15.82 3.42 17.43
CA GLY A 116 -15.03 4.63 17.20
C GLY A 116 -13.57 4.42 16.79
N TRP A 117 -13.19 3.24 16.32
CA TRP A 117 -11.83 2.92 15.91
C TRP A 117 -11.59 3.34 14.44
N THR A 118 -10.54 4.10 14.20
CA THR A 118 -10.03 4.40 12.85
C THR A 118 -9.00 3.34 12.46
N VAL A 119 -9.30 2.51 11.45
CA VAL A 119 -8.38 1.48 10.96
C VAL A 119 -7.29 2.13 10.12
N ILE A 120 -6.02 1.86 10.44
CA ILE A 120 -4.85 2.44 9.80
C ILE A 120 -4.08 1.43 8.93
N GLN A 121 -4.24 0.13 9.19
CA GLN A 121 -3.64 -0.95 8.40
C GLN A 121 -4.52 -2.17 8.47
N ARG A 122 -4.58 -2.92 7.38
CA ARG A 122 -5.20 -4.26 7.35
C ARG A 122 -4.39 -5.22 6.50
N ARG A 123 -4.18 -6.43 7.05
CA ARG A 123 -3.68 -7.60 6.34
C ARG A 123 -4.72 -8.72 6.47
N SER A 124 -5.01 -9.44 5.37
CA SER A 124 -6.09 -10.43 5.36
C SER A 124 -5.84 -11.64 4.45
N ASP A 125 -5.22 -11.46 3.29
CA ASP A 125 -5.12 -12.49 2.26
C ASP A 125 -3.88 -12.42 1.36
N GLY A 126 -3.05 -11.40 1.53
CA GLY A 126 -1.84 -11.19 0.72
C GLY A 126 -2.10 -10.65 -0.69
N SER A 127 -3.30 -10.19 -0.99
CA SER A 127 -3.66 -9.62 -2.30
C SER A 127 -2.92 -8.32 -2.59
N GLN A 128 -2.53 -7.56 -1.54
CA GLN A 128 -1.79 -6.33 -1.66
C GLN A 128 -0.32 -6.52 -1.30
N SER A 129 0.59 -6.12 -2.21
CA SER A 129 2.01 -6.03 -1.87
C SER A 129 2.28 -4.85 -0.94
N PHE A 130 2.95 -5.11 0.19
CA PHE A 130 3.45 -4.09 1.13
C PHE A 130 4.92 -3.75 0.91
N ASN A 131 5.61 -4.39 -0.02
CA ASN A 131 6.97 -4.00 -0.42
C ASN A 131 6.89 -2.78 -1.34
N LYS A 132 6.67 -1.62 -0.77
CA LYS A 132 6.39 -0.35 -1.43
C LYS A 132 7.45 0.71 -1.12
N PRO A 133 7.63 1.70 -2.03
CA PRO A 133 8.55 2.81 -1.80
C PRO A 133 8.01 3.79 -0.76
N TRP A 134 8.90 4.69 -0.31
CA TRP A 134 8.58 5.76 0.63
C TRP A 134 7.35 6.56 0.24
N SER A 135 7.28 6.98 -1.01
CA SER A 135 6.19 7.81 -1.52
C SER A 135 4.82 7.14 -1.43
N ASP A 136 4.75 5.80 -1.52
CA ASP A 136 3.52 5.06 -1.37
C ASP A 136 3.14 4.95 0.10
N TYR A 137 4.10 4.64 0.99
CA TYR A 137 3.87 4.64 2.43
C TYR A 137 3.48 6.01 2.96
N GLN A 138 4.04 7.08 2.41
CA GLN A 138 3.66 8.45 2.73
C GLN A 138 2.19 8.72 2.46
N ARG A 139 1.72 8.43 1.23
CA ARG A 139 0.35 8.72 0.79
C ARG A 139 -0.69 7.70 1.23
N GLY A 140 -0.28 6.46 1.45
CA GLY A 140 -1.15 5.31 1.61
C GLY A 140 -1.38 4.55 0.29
N PHE A 141 -1.74 3.26 0.42
CA PHE A 141 -1.98 2.35 -0.70
C PHE A 141 -2.91 1.22 -0.29
N GLY A 142 -3.38 0.46 -1.28
CA GLY A 142 -4.22 -0.70 -1.09
C GLY A 142 -5.70 -0.43 -1.34
N ASP A 143 -6.56 -1.36 -0.91
CA ASP A 143 -7.99 -1.32 -1.19
C ASP A 143 -8.78 -0.72 -0.02
N LEU A 144 -9.16 0.53 -0.17
CA LEU A 144 -10.07 1.26 0.72
C LEU A 144 -11.51 1.26 0.20
N GLN A 145 -11.88 0.30 -0.64
CA GLN A 145 -13.26 0.15 -1.16
C GLN A 145 -13.93 -1.13 -0.63
N SER A 146 -13.15 -2.17 -0.37
CA SER A 146 -13.63 -3.42 0.21
C SER A 146 -13.46 -3.44 1.73
N ALA A 147 -14.49 -3.88 2.45
CA ALA A 147 -14.44 -4.03 3.91
C ALA A 147 -13.38 -5.04 4.40
N SER A 148 -12.91 -5.93 3.53
CA SER A 148 -11.83 -6.90 3.78
C SER A 148 -10.52 -6.53 3.08
N GLY A 149 -10.48 -5.46 2.29
CA GLY A 149 -9.31 -5.06 1.51
C GLY A 149 -8.08 -4.76 2.37
N GLU A 150 -6.91 -5.18 1.90
CA GLU A 150 -5.63 -4.86 2.53
C GLU A 150 -5.19 -3.45 2.18
N PHE A 151 -4.74 -2.68 3.16
CA PHE A 151 -4.28 -1.31 2.94
C PHE A 151 -3.33 -0.81 4.02
N TRP A 152 -2.59 0.23 3.70
CA TRP A 152 -1.90 1.16 4.58
C TRP A 152 -2.50 2.55 4.41
N LEU A 153 -2.92 3.20 5.50
CA LEU A 153 -3.64 4.48 5.43
C LEU A 153 -2.75 5.64 4.95
N GLY A 154 -1.45 5.53 5.12
CA GLY A 154 -0.47 6.56 4.79
C GLY A 154 0.12 7.25 6.01
N ASN A 155 1.44 7.43 6.01
CA ASN A 155 2.17 8.01 7.14
C ASN A 155 1.78 9.47 7.39
N ASP A 156 1.49 10.25 6.33
CA ASP A 156 0.96 11.62 6.48
C ASP A 156 -0.37 11.61 7.24
N ASN A 157 -1.28 10.69 6.91
CA ASN A 157 -2.56 10.55 7.59
C ASN A 157 -2.41 10.08 9.03
N LEU A 158 -1.44 9.17 9.31
CA LEU A 158 -1.11 8.75 10.68
C LEU A 158 -0.61 9.95 11.51
N TYR A 159 0.27 10.76 10.94
CA TYR A 159 0.75 11.98 11.57
C TYR A 159 -0.43 12.93 11.86
N TYR A 160 -1.28 13.24 10.88
CA TYR A 160 -2.41 14.16 11.09
C TYR A 160 -3.37 13.66 12.17
N LEU A 161 -3.67 12.36 12.18
CA LEU A 161 -4.54 11.75 13.19
C LEU A 161 -3.92 11.81 14.59
N THR A 162 -2.66 11.42 14.73
CA THR A 162 -2.02 11.30 16.04
C THR A 162 -1.44 12.63 16.57
N SER A 163 -1.40 13.69 15.75
CA SER A 163 -1.00 15.03 16.18
C SER A 163 -2.13 15.85 16.80
N GLN A 164 -3.39 15.43 16.62
CA GLN A 164 -4.54 16.18 17.12
C GLN A 164 -4.95 15.86 18.58
N GLY A 165 -4.25 14.90 19.22
CA GLY A 165 -4.47 14.51 20.60
C GLY A 165 -3.78 13.20 20.95
N ASP A 166 -4.03 12.66 22.13
CA ASP A 166 -3.53 11.39 22.58
C ASP A 166 -4.37 10.24 22.00
N TYR A 167 -3.74 9.28 21.37
CA TYR A 167 -4.40 8.12 20.75
C TYR A 167 -3.86 6.81 21.33
N ASN A 168 -4.72 5.83 21.46
CA ASN A 168 -4.33 4.45 21.71
C ASN A 168 -4.32 3.68 20.39
N LEU A 169 -3.28 2.85 20.19
CA LEU A 169 -3.21 1.86 19.13
C LEU A 169 -3.75 0.53 19.65
N ARG A 170 -4.65 -0.09 18.90
CA ARG A 170 -5.01 -1.50 19.09
C ARG A 170 -4.62 -2.28 17.84
N ILE A 171 -3.98 -3.43 18.05
CA ILE A 171 -3.59 -4.38 17.02
C ILE A 171 -4.32 -5.67 17.28
N ASN A 172 -5.23 -6.06 16.39
CA ASN A 172 -5.87 -7.37 16.43
C ASN A 172 -5.09 -8.30 15.49
N LEU A 173 -4.76 -9.48 15.96
CA LEU A 173 -3.95 -10.49 15.30
C LEU A 173 -4.73 -11.81 15.23
N ALA A 174 -4.62 -12.53 14.11
CA ALA A 174 -5.14 -13.89 14.00
C ALA A 174 -4.16 -14.81 13.27
N ASP A 175 -4.09 -16.06 13.72
CA ASP A 175 -3.32 -17.12 13.08
C ASP A 175 -4.19 -17.97 12.14
N PHE A 176 -3.58 -18.94 11.46
CA PHE A 176 -4.28 -19.85 10.55
C PHE A 176 -5.03 -20.97 11.27
N GLU A 177 -4.76 -21.17 12.56
CA GLU A 177 -5.45 -22.11 13.44
C GLU A 177 -6.76 -21.53 14.02
N GLY A 178 -7.02 -20.22 13.74
CA GLY A 178 -8.24 -19.51 14.17
C GLY A 178 -8.13 -18.88 15.55
N VAL A 179 -6.94 -18.87 16.14
CA VAL A 179 -6.70 -18.18 17.42
C VAL A 179 -6.55 -16.69 17.16
N GLN A 180 -7.16 -15.88 18.02
CA GLN A 180 -7.07 -14.42 17.96
C GLN A 180 -6.38 -13.91 19.22
N ARG A 181 -5.55 -12.88 19.04
CA ARG A 181 -4.89 -12.14 20.10
C ARG A 181 -4.86 -10.66 19.80
N TYR A 182 -4.58 -9.85 20.82
CA TYR A 182 -4.47 -8.41 20.63
C TYR A 182 -3.36 -7.79 21.47
N ALA A 183 -2.88 -6.65 20.97
CA ALA A 183 -2.01 -5.72 21.69
C ALA A 183 -2.67 -4.33 21.73
N VAL A 184 -2.52 -3.63 22.85
CA VAL A 184 -2.91 -2.22 22.97
C VAL A 184 -1.72 -1.44 23.49
N TYR A 185 -1.44 -0.29 22.85
CA TYR A 185 -0.41 0.63 23.26
C TYR A 185 -1.03 2.01 23.51
N LYS A 186 -0.78 2.57 24.70
CA LYS A 186 -1.19 3.95 25.02
C LYS A 186 -0.32 4.96 24.29
N ASN A 187 -0.83 6.16 24.12
CA ASN A 187 -0.08 7.32 23.60
C ASN A 187 0.68 7.04 22.31
N PHE A 188 0.03 6.31 21.38
CA PHE A 188 0.57 6.04 20.05
C PHE A 188 0.66 7.33 19.24
N LYS A 189 1.84 7.61 18.72
CA LYS A 189 2.12 8.83 17.96
C LYS A 189 3.10 8.55 16.84
N VAL A 190 2.85 9.16 15.69
CA VAL A 190 3.74 9.18 14.53
C VAL A 190 4.12 10.64 14.27
N ALA A 191 5.41 10.94 14.23
CA ALA A 191 5.93 12.27 13.91
C ALA A 191 5.71 12.63 12.43
N ASP A 192 6.02 13.86 12.04
CA ASP A 192 5.92 14.31 10.65
C ASP A 192 7.05 13.73 9.76
N GLU A 193 6.99 14.02 8.45
CA GLU A 193 8.01 13.56 7.50
C GLU A 193 9.41 14.09 7.79
N LYS A 194 9.54 15.28 8.40
CA LYS A 194 10.86 15.87 8.74
C LYS A 194 11.58 15.05 9.79
N GLU A 195 10.82 14.43 10.69
CA GLU A 195 11.30 13.47 11.69
C GLU A 195 11.21 12.01 11.19
N PHE A 196 11.08 11.80 9.88
CA PHE A 196 11.00 10.48 9.23
C PHE A 196 9.88 9.61 9.83
N TYR A 197 8.73 10.20 10.16
CA TYR A 197 7.58 9.51 10.77
C TYR A 197 7.94 8.70 12.01
N GLN A 198 8.81 9.22 12.86
CA GLN A 198 9.30 8.55 14.06
C GLN A 198 8.14 8.06 14.92
N LEU A 199 8.23 6.79 15.38
CA LEU A 199 7.23 6.13 16.19
C LEU A 199 7.43 6.40 17.68
N GLN A 200 6.34 6.72 18.39
CA GLN A 200 6.29 6.78 19.84
C GLN A 200 5.04 6.05 20.35
N PHE A 201 5.16 5.34 21.45
CA PHE A 201 4.05 4.70 22.15
C PHE A 201 4.37 4.53 23.64
N GLY A 202 3.34 4.32 24.44
CA GLY A 202 3.46 4.14 25.89
C GLY A 202 3.21 2.68 26.32
N GLU A 203 2.54 2.50 27.45
CA GLU A 203 2.29 1.23 28.08
C GLU A 203 1.57 0.23 27.18
N PHE A 204 2.04 -1.01 27.24
CA PHE A 204 1.42 -2.17 26.60
C PHE A 204 0.37 -2.80 27.50
N SER A 205 -0.68 -3.32 26.90
CA SER A 205 -1.62 -4.29 27.47
C SER A 205 -2.15 -5.22 26.37
N GLY A 206 -2.60 -6.41 26.75
CA GLY A 206 -3.11 -7.40 25.81
C GLY A 206 -2.58 -8.79 26.09
N ASP A 207 -2.94 -9.75 25.23
CA ASP A 207 -2.62 -11.18 25.37
C ASP A 207 -1.65 -11.72 24.30
N SER A 208 -1.21 -10.86 23.36
CA SER A 208 -0.27 -11.25 22.31
C SER A 208 1.20 -11.20 22.73
N GLY A 209 1.52 -10.64 23.89
CA GLY A 209 2.88 -10.23 24.25
C GLY A 209 3.30 -8.93 23.54
N ASP A 210 4.35 -8.30 24.06
CA ASP A 210 4.81 -6.98 23.64
C ASP A 210 5.92 -7.07 22.61
N SER A 211 5.57 -7.19 21.33
CA SER A 211 6.55 -7.21 20.25
C SER A 211 6.97 -5.83 19.75
N LEU A 212 6.22 -4.74 20.03
CA LEU A 212 6.70 -3.41 19.62
C LEU A 212 7.81 -2.87 20.50
N SER A 213 7.75 -3.07 21.83
CA SER A 213 8.80 -2.59 22.72
C SER A 213 10.00 -3.54 22.80
N GLY A 214 9.82 -4.83 22.48
CA GLY A 214 10.83 -5.85 22.69
C GLY A 214 11.13 -6.13 24.17
N SER A 215 10.29 -5.63 25.11
CA SER A 215 10.55 -5.67 26.56
C SER A 215 10.46 -7.06 27.18
N TYR A 216 10.04 -8.06 26.43
CA TYR A 216 10.00 -9.47 26.87
C TYR A 216 11.39 -10.06 27.14
N HIS A 217 12.46 -9.46 26.62
CA HIS A 217 13.83 -9.84 26.88
C HIS A 217 14.79 -8.64 26.79
N PRO A 218 15.52 -8.29 27.86
CA PRO A 218 16.37 -7.09 27.90
C PRO A 218 17.42 -7.03 26.76
N GLU A 219 18.00 -8.17 26.38
CA GLU A 219 19.00 -8.24 25.31
C GLU A 219 18.37 -8.01 23.93
N VAL A 220 17.09 -8.36 23.73
CA VAL A 220 16.38 -8.15 22.46
C VAL A 220 15.90 -6.71 22.35
N GLN A 221 15.52 -6.09 23.46
CA GLN A 221 14.92 -4.75 23.47
C GLN A 221 15.79 -3.70 22.76
N TRP A 222 17.11 -3.70 22.98
CA TRP A 222 17.97 -2.67 22.40
C TRP A 222 18.11 -2.75 20.88
N TRP A 223 17.97 -3.93 20.26
CA TRP A 223 18.10 -4.09 18.81
C TRP A 223 16.78 -4.30 18.09
N ALA A 224 15.73 -4.75 18.76
CA ALA A 224 14.45 -5.09 18.14
C ALA A 224 13.28 -4.15 18.51
N SER A 225 13.45 -3.28 19.53
CA SER A 225 12.42 -2.32 19.90
C SER A 225 12.15 -1.33 18.78
N HIS A 226 10.86 -1.10 18.51
CA HIS A 226 10.39 -0.11 17.54
C HIS A 226 10.19 1.28 18.16
N GLN A 227 10.31 1.40 19.48
CA GLN A 227 10.15 2.68 20.20
C GLN A 227 11.20 3.70 19.76
N GLY A 228 10.74 4.86 19.29
CA GLY A 228 11.59 5.94 18.84
C GLY A 228 12.30 5.67 17.50
N MET A 229 11.93 4.60 16.78
CA MET A 229 12.50 4.31 15.47
C MET A 229 11.84 5.15 14.39
N LYS A 230 12.65 5.52 13.39
CA LYS A 230 12.23 6.18 12.17
C LYS A 230 11.63 5.16 11.22
N PHE A 231 10.71 5.58 10.36
CA PHE A 231 10.16 4.72 9.32
C PHE A 231 11.21 4.48 8.23
N SER A 232 11.36 3.24 7.78
CA SER A 232 12.25 2.85 6.67
C SER A 232 11.48 2.12 5.59
N THR A 233 11.90 2.33 4.35
CA THR A 233 11.45 1.61 3.16
C THR A 233 12.68 1.12 2.37
N TYR A 234 12.48 0.24 1.41
CA TYR A 234 13.59 -0.30 0.62
C TYR A 234 14.39 0.77 -0.14
N ASP A 235 13.77 1.92 -0.44
CA ASP A 235 14.36 3.07 -1.14
C ASP A 235 14.73 4.24 -0.21
N LYS A 236 14.37 4.19 1.07
CA LYS A 236 14.73 5.21 2.07
C LYS A 236 15.02 4.54 3.41
N ASP A 237 16.31 4.37 3.66
CA ASP A 237 16.85 3.71 4.85
C ASP A 237 17.05 4.71 5.97
N ASN A 238 16.38 4.49 7.09
CA ASN A 238 16.48 5.29 8.31
C ASN A 238 16.63 4.41 9.55
N ASP A 239 16.85 3.09 9.38
CA ASP A 239 17.00 2.13 10.47
C ASP A 239 18.41 2.19 11.12
N ARG A 240 18.74 1.27 12.02
CA ARG A 240 20.00 1.22 12.75
C ARG A 240 20.88 0.05 12.33
N TYR A 241 20.46 -0.71 11.34
CA TYR A 241 21.20 -1.84 10.82
C TYR A 241 22.21 -1.38 9.75
N GLU A 242 23.30 -2.11 9.56
CA GLU A 242 24.34 -1.75 8.58
C GLU A 242 23.89 -1.95 7.12
N ARG A 243 22.85 -2.72 6.92
CA ARG A 243 22.15 -2.89 5.63
C ARG A 243 20.73 -2.36 5.81
N ASN A 244 19.88 -2.49 4.84
CA ASN A 244 18.52 -1.98 4.90
C ASN A 244 17.52 -3.08 5.32
N CYS A 245 16.96 -2.97 6.52
CA CYS A 245 15.96 -3.90 7.04
C CYS A 245 14.73 -4.00 6.11
N ALA A 246 14.24 -2.89 5.58
CA ALA A 246 13.07 -2.91 4.70
C ALA A 246 13.29 -3.67 3.38
N GLN A 247 14.53 -3.73 2.89
CA GLN A 247 14.89 -4.57 1.74
C GLN A 247 14.87 -6.06 2.09
N GLU A 248 15.35 -6.41 3.28
CA GLU A 248 15.40 -7.80 3.74
C GLU A 248 14.02 -8.29 4.16
N ASP A 249 13.25 -7.48 4.88
CA ASP A 249 11.98 -7.84 5.52
C ASP A 249 10.73 -7.49 4.69
N LYS A 250 10.94 -7.04 3.44
CA LYS A 250 9.91 -6.94 2.38
C LYS A 250 8.72 -6.05 2.70
N GLY A 251 8.93 -5.00 3.51
CA GLY A 251 7.90 -4.03 3.84
C GLY A 251 8.48 -2.76 4.45
N GLY A 252 7.74 -1.65 4.43
CA GLY A 252 8.11 -0.46 5.18
C GLY A 252 7.64 -0.59 6.63
N TRP A 253 8.53 -0.24 7.58
CA TRP A 253 8.24 -0.33 9.01
C TRP A 253 9.16 0.58 9.82
N TRP A 254 8.92 0.68 11.12
CA TRP A 254 9.80 1.36 12.08
C TRP A 254 10.91 0.43 12.55
N PHE A 255 11.81 0.07 11.64
CA PHE A 255 12.88 -0.87 11.92
C PHE A 255 13.96 -0.30 12.86
N ASN A 256 14.52 -1.18 13.70
CA ASN A 256 15.72 -0.94 14.51
C ASN A 256 16.91 -1.68 13.87
N ARG A 257 17.25 -2.92 14.32
CA ARG A 257 18.29 -3.79 13.75
C ARG A 257 17.84 -5.26 13.54
N CYS A 258 16.72 -5.74 13.16
CA CYS A 258 15.65 -5.09 12.43
C CYS A 258 14.37 -5.00 13.28
N HIS A 259 13.79 -6.14 13.74
CA HIS A 259 12.43 -6.12 14.30
C HIS A 259 12.12 -7.26 15.28
N SER A 260 11.12 -7.09 16.14
CA SER A 260 10.35 -8.14 16.80
C SER A 260 8.87 -8.12 16.37
N ALA A 261 8.48 -7.14 15.55
CA ALA A 261 7.21 -7.12 14.83
C ALA A 261 7.44 -6.60 13.39
N ASN A 262 6.90 -7.29 12.39
CA ASN A 262 6.93 -6.89 10.98
C ASN A 262 5.56 -7.07 10.34
N LEU A 263 4.59 -6.20 10.70
CA LEU A 263 3.21 -6.37 10.26
C LEU A 263 2.95 -5.98 8.80
N ASN A 264 3.94 -5.35 8.16
CA ASN A 264 3.95 -5.01 6.72
C ASN A 264 4.80 -5.98 5.89
N GLY A 265 5.27 -7.08 6.47
CA GLY A 265 6.08 -8.09 5.80
C GLY A 265 5.35 -8.84 4.69
N TYR A 266 6.09 -9.75 4.04
CA TYR A 266 5.55 -10.61 3.01
C TYR A 266 4.51 -11.58 3.59
N TYR A 267 3.37 -11.72 2.90
CA TYR A 267 2.28 -12.56 3.36
C TYR A 267 2.54 -14.03 2.99
N TYR A 268 2.89 -14.85 3.99
CA TYR A 268 2.92 -16.30 3.91
C TYR A 268 1.67 -16.90 4.55
N HIS A 269 1.45 -18.18 4.35
CA HIS A 269 0.32 -18.92 4.94
C HIS A 269 0.78 -19.73 6.16
N GLY A 270 1.01 -19.06 7.30
CA GLY A 270 1.47 -19.70 8.54
C GLY A 270 3.00 -19.86 8.59
N ALA A 271 3.47 -21.01 9.04
CA ALA A 271 4.91 -21.31 9.13
C ALA A 271 5.59 -21.24 7.76
N TYR A 272 6.75 -20.61 7.69
CA TYR A 272 7.49 -20.43 6.45
C TYR A 272 8.99 -20.62 6.64
N SER A 273 9.70 -20.78 5.52
CA SER A 273 11.15 -20.78 5.45
C SER A 273 11.60 -19.82 4.36
N ALA A 274 12.46 -18.88 4.71
CA ALA A 274 13.01 -17.87 3.81
C ALA A 274 14.45 -17.53 4.21
N VAL A 275 15.11 -16.66 3.44
CA VAL A 275 16.48 -16.21 3.76
C VAL A 275 16.48 -15.29 4.99
N THR A 276 15.42 -14.51 5.18
CA THR A 276 15.20 -13.61 6.31
C THR A 276 13.82 -13.83 6.89
N ASP A 277 13.58 -13.36 8.10
CA ASP A 277 12.33 -13.41 8.85
C ASP A 277 11.29 -12.38 8.38
N ASN A 278 11.11 -12.31 7.07
CA ASN A 278 10.40 -11.27 6.32
C ASN A 278 8.87 -11.44 6.24
N GLY A 279 8.28 -12.36 7.01
CA GLY A 279 6.84 -12.59 7.06
C GLY A 279 6.07 -11.52 7.83
N VAL A 280 4.75 -11.70 7.93
CA VAL A 280 3.88 -10.88 8.81
C VAL A 280 4.07 -11.38 10.25
N VAL A 281 5.06 -10.83 10.94
CA VAL A 281 5.61 -11.38 12.18
C VAL A 281 5.12 -10.64 13.41
N TRP A 282 4.76 -11.40 14.46
CA TRP A 282 4.61 -10.95 15.84
C TRP A 282 5.35 -11.94 16.74
N TYR A 283 6.61 -11.60 17.08
CA TYR A 283 7.56 -12.54 17.70
C TYR A 283 7.07 -13.15 19.02
N THR A 284 6.49 -12.35 19.89
CA THR A 284 6.06 -12.81 21.23
C THR A 284 4.93 -13.82 21.20
N TRP A 285 4.31 -14.05 20.04
CA TRP A 285 3.25 -15.06 19.88
C TRP A 285 3.73 -16.29 19.12
N HIS A 286 4.28 -16.12 17.90
CA HIS A 286 4.64 -17.25 17.03
C HIS A 286 6.14 -17.26 16.60
N GLY A 287 6.99 -16.39 17.19
CA GLY A 287 8.38 -16.25 16.76
C GLY A 287 8.54 -15.61 15.40
N TRP A 288 9.73 -15.71 14.80
CA TRP A 288 10.05 -15.05 13.53
C TRP A 288 9.59 -15.81 12.29
N TRP A 289 9.33 -17.11 12.39
CA TRP A 289 9.12 -18.00 11.25
C TRP A 289 7.67 -18.44 11.05
N TYR A 290 6.75 -17.61 11.51
CA TYR A 290 5.32 -17.77 11.30
C TYR A 290 4.71 -16.43 10.84
N SER A 291 4.09 -16.44 9.66
CA SER A 291 3.36 -15.29 9.13
C SER A 291 1.90 -15.37 9.54
N LEU A 292 1.41 -14.32 10.16
CA LEU A 292 0.04 -14.24 10.65
C LEU A 292 -0.97 -14.23 9.49
N LYS A 293 -2.17 -14.76 9.74
CA LYS A 293 -3.29 -14.79 8.80
C LYS A 293 -3.94 -13.43 8.62
N SER A 294 -4.14 -12.70 9.72
CA SER A 294 -4.71 -11.36 9.64
C SER A 294 -4.15 -10.44 10.69
N VAL A 295 -4.10 -9.17 10.32
CA VAL A 295 -3.72 -8.06 11.18
C VAL A 295 -4.66 -6.90 10.92
N VAL A 296 -5.13 -6.26 11.98
CA VAL A 296 -5.85 -4.99 11.92
C VAL A 296 -5.22 -4.04 12.92
N MET A 297 -4.55 -2.99 12.44
CA MET A 297 -4.09 -1.89 13.28
C MET A 297 -5.14 -0.77 13.25
N LYS A 298 -5.57 -0.33 14.41
CA LYS A 298 -6.59 0.72 14.54
C LYS A 298 -6.30 1.63 15.72
N ILE A 299 -6.66 2.90 15.57
CA ILE A 299 -6.41 3.92 16.60
C ILE A 299 -7.71 4.58 17.05
N ARG A 300 -7.71 5.08 18.30
CA ARG A 300 -8.83 5.80 18.88
C ARG A 300 -8.31 6.77 19.94
N PRO A 301 -8.94 7.96 20.10
CA PRO A 301 -8.55 8.89 21.17
C PRO A 301 -8.49 8.20 22.52
N ALA A 302 -7.45 8.48 23.30
CA ALA A 302 -7.26 7.86 24.63
C ALA A 302 -8.40 8.20 25.61
N ALA A 303 -8.94 9.42 25.49
CA ALA A 303 -10.06 9.90 26.29
C ALA A 303 -11.44 9.56 25.69
N PHE A 304 -11.51 8.60 24.74
CA PHE A 304 -12.79 8.25 24.13
C PHE A 304 -13.73 7.61 25.14
N GLU A 305 -14.85 8.25 25.34
CA GLU A 305 -16.01 7.72 26.06
C GLU A 305 -17.17 7.59 25.06
N PRO A 306 -17.75 6.41 24.89
CA PRO A 306 -18.90 6.25 24.02
C PRO A 306 -20.09 6.99 24.64
N ASN A 307 -20.76 7.84 23.85
CA ASN A 307 -22.04 8.39 24.25
C ASN A 307 -23.02 7.24 24.45
N VAL A 308 -23.40 6.97 25.69
CA VAL A 308 -24.48 6.06 26.04
C VAL A 308 -25.79 6.84 25.88
N VAL A 309 -26.47 6.61 24.77
CA VAL A 309 -27.83 7.13 24.54
C VAL A 309 -28.83 6.05 24.92
#